data_c0c42674baf3bd3ab4f4d825dd9e03c9
#
_entry.id   c0c42674baf3bd3ab4f4d825dd9e03c9
#
_cell.length_a   1.000
_cell.length_b   1.000
_cell.length_c   1.000
_cell.angle_alpha   90.00
_cell.angle_beta   90.00
_cell.angle_gamma   90.00
#
_symmetry.space_group_name_H-M   'P 1'
#
loop_
_entity.id
_entity.type
_entity.pdbx_description
1 polymer ?
#
loop_
_entity_poly.entity_id
_entity_poly.type
_entity_poly.pdbx_seq_one_letter_code
_entity_poly.pdbx_strand_id
1 'polypeptide(L)'
;MVKGLKVGRILAIDFGKKHIGLAVSDETKTIATGLDTLSYHNKKEVIEKLKQIVKDKEVEKIVLGYPISMSGKITKIGLEVLEFKKFLEQNLSLKIELLDERLTTEISKRIVEQVRRKPTPPKALLDKLSAIIMLQDYLSQIKK
;
A
#
# COMPACT_ATOMS: atom_id res chain seq x y z
N MET A 1 -18.75 -23.64 7.63
CA MET A 1 -18.10 -22.35 7.84
C MET A 1 -17.85 -22.12 9.31
N VAL A 2 -16.62 -21.87 9.67
CA VAL A 2 -16.27 -21.67 11.07
C VAL A 2 -16.57 -20.21 11.46
N LYS A 3 -17.44 -20.02 12.43
CA LYS A 3 -17.77 -18.70 12.93
C LYS A 3 -16.53 -18.04 13.54
N GLY A 4 -16.31 -16.78 13.23
CA GLY A 4 -15.20 -16.01 13.76
C GLY A 4 -13.98 -15.99 12.88
N LEU A 5 -13.93 -16.77 11.81
CA LEU A 5 -12.86 -16.67 10.84
C LEU A 5 -13.17 -15.50 9.90
N LYS A 6 -12.46 -14.41 10.09
CA LYS A 6 -12.54 -13.28 9.17
C LYS A 6 -11.68 -13.60 7.96
N VAL A 7 -12.32 -13.75 6.82
CA VAL A 7 -11.65 -14.00 5.55
C VAL A 7 -11.47 -12.66 4.85
N GLY A 8 -10.73 -11.76 5.47
CA GLY A 8 -10.50 -10.43 4.93
C GLY A 8 -9.14 -10.32 4.28
N ARG A 9 -9.03 -9.44 3.30
CA ARG A 9 -7.77 -9.15 2.64
C ARG A 9 -7.13 -7.90 3.22
N ILE A 10 -5.84 -7.74 3.00
CA ILE A 10 -5.10 -6.55 3.40
C ILE A 10 -4.82 -5.75 2.14
N LEU A 11 -5.12 -4.46 2.18
CA LEU A 11 -4.83 -3.52 1.10
C LEU A 11 -3.63 -2.68 1.48
N ALA A 12 -2.63 -2.65 0.61
CA ALA A 12 -1.47 -1.79 0.79
C ALA A 12 -1.59 -0.57 -0.11
N ILE A 13 -1.27 0.58 0.45
CA ILE A 13 -1.32 1.85 -0.27
C ILE A 13 0.05 2.52 -0.20
N ASP A 14 0.62 2.80 -1.35
CA ASP A 14 1.86 3.56 -1.48
C ASP A 14 1.49 4.94 -2.01
N PHE A 15 1.46 5.92 -1.10
CA PHE A 15 0.99 7.26 -1.42
C PHE A 15 2.02 8.08 -2.19
N GLY A 16 1.64 8.58 -3.36
CA GLY A 16 2.43 9.52 -4.13
C GLY A 16 1.64 10.78 -4.40
N LYS A 17 2.31 11.86 -4.78
CA LYS A 17 1.66 13.14 -5.04
C LYS A 17 0.68 13.11 -6.20
N LYS A 18 1.02 12.37 -7.25
CA LYS A 18 0.20 12.28 -8.46
C LYS A 18 -0.47 10.93 -8.62
N HIS A 19 0.16 9.89 -8.10
CA HIS A 19 -0.30 8.51 -8.26
C HIS A 19 -0.24 7.77 -6.95
N ILE A 20 -1.20 6.90 -6.74
CA ILE A 20 -1.27 6.07 -5.55
C ILE A 20 -1.16 4.62 -6.00
N GLY A 21 -0.10 3.95 -5.56
CA GLY A 21 0.11 2.54 -5.85
C GLY A 21 -0.71 1.68 -4.90
N LEU A 22 -1.29 0.59 -5.43
CA LEU A 22 -2.17 -0.28 -4.67
C LEU A 22 -1.81 -1.74 -4.88
N ALA A 23 -1.88 -2.51 -3.81
CA ALA A 23 -1.75 -3.96 -3.86
C ALA A 23 -2.69 -4.57 -2.84
N VAL A 24 -3.19 -5.76 -3.13
CA VAL A 24 -4.12 -6.45 -2.24
C VAL A 24 -3.64 -7.88 -2.01
N SER A 25 -3.83 -8.39 -0.80
CA SER A 25 -3.50 -9.78 -0.49
C SER A 25 -4.62 -10.70 -0.92
N ASP A 26 -4.29 -11.99 -1.01
CA ASP A 26 -5.32 -13.03 -1.11
C ASP A 26 -5.97 -13.22 0.27
N GLU A 27 -6.99 -14.05 0.33
CA GLU A 27 -7.73 -14.32 1.57
C GLU A 27 -6.86 -14.94 2.65
N THR A 28 -5.87 -15.73 2.25
CA THR A 28 -4.96 -16.38 3.21
C THR A 28 -3.84 -15.45 3.70
N LYS A 29 -3.80 -14.24 3.17
CA LYS A 29 -2.78 -13.23 3.51
C LYS A 29 -1.35 -13.72 3.24
N THR A 30 -1.18 -14.38 2.10
CA THR A 30 0.08 -14.98 1.69
C THR A 30 0.72 -14.30 0.48
N ILE A 31 -0.08 -13.94 -0.51
CA ILE A 31 0.40 -13.40 -1.79
C ILE A 31 -0.15 -12.00 -2.03
N ALA A 32 0.72 -11.09 -2.45
CA ALA A 32 0.33 -9.73 -2.82
C ALA A 32 0.15 -9.63 -4.32
N THR A 33 -0.95 -9.02 -4.75
CA THR A 33 -1.26 -8.78 -6.16
C THR A 33 -1.46 -7.28 -6.37
N GLY A 34 -0.84 -6.72 -7.41
CA GLY A 34 -0.99 -5.31 -7.72
C GLY A 34 -2.34 -4.98 -8.31
N LEU A 35 -2.86 -3.82 -7.96
CA LEU A 35 -4.07 -3.26 -8.55
C LEU A 35 -3.69 -2.06 -9.42
N ASP A 36 -4.63 -1.57 -10.22
CA ASP A 36 -4.39 -0.39 -11.03
C ASP A 36 -4.10 0.81 -10.15
N THR A 37 -3.08 1.57 -10.55
CA THR A 37 -2.67 2.78 -9.84
C THR A 37 -3.77 3.84 -9.96
N LEU A 38 -4.06 4.52 -8.84
CA LEU A 38 -5.02 5.61 -8.86
C LEU A 38 -4.33 6.94 -9.12
N SER A 39 -4.96 7.81 -9.91
CA SER A 39 -4.51 9.18 -10.09
C SER A 39 -5.04 10.03 -8.95
N TYR A 40 -4.16 10.85 -8.35
CA TYR A 40 -4.55 11.69 -7.22
C TYR A 40 -4.89 13.10 -7.70
N HIS A 41 -6.07 13.26 -8.28
CA HIS A 41 -6.55 14.57 -8.73
C HIS A 41 -7.58 15.18 -7.77
N ASN A 42 -8.37 14.33 -7.15
CA ASN A 42 -9.49 14.75 -6.32
C ASN A 42 -9.68 13.76 -5.18
N LYS A 43 -9.63 14.26 -3.95
CA LYS A 43 -9.76 13.42 -2.75
C LYS A 43 -11.06 12.64 -2.72
N LYS A 44 -12.16 13.26 -3.15
CA LYS A 44 -13.46 12.61 -3.17
C LYS A 44 -13.45 11.42 -4.12
N GLU A 45 -12.88 11.58 -5.31
CA GLU A 45 -12.79 10.51 -6.28
C GLU A 45 -11.93 9.36 -5.76
N VAL A 46 -10.80 9.68 -5.13
CA VAL A 46 -9.91 8.67 -4.55
C VAL A 46 -10.64 7.86 -3.48
N ILE A 47 -11.36 8.53 -2.58
CA ILE A 47 -12.05 7.82 -1.50
C ILE A 47 -13.18 6.95 -2.02
N GLU A 48 -13.88 7.37 -3.06
CA GLU A 48 -14.93 6.57 -3.67
C GLU A 48 -14.36 5.30 -4.30
N LYS A 49 -13.22 5.40 -4.99
CA LYS A 49 -12.55 4.25 -5.58
C LYS A 49 -12.03 3.30 -4.50
N LEU A 50 -11.47 3.84 -3.44
CA LEU A 50 -11.00 3.02 -2.32
C LEU A 50 -12.13 2.29 -1.63
N LYS A 51 -13.27 2.96 -1.42
CA LYS A 51 -14.46 2.32 -0.86
C LYS A 51 -14.93 1.16 -1.73
N GLN A 52 -14.89 1.33 -3.05
CA GLN A 52 -15.27 0.28 -3.98
C GLN A 52 -14.33 -0.93 -3.87
N ILE A 53 -13.02 -0.68 -3.82
CA ILE A 53 -12.03 -1.74 -3.66
C ILE A 53 -12.21 -2.47 -2.34
N VAL A 54 -12.41 -1.73 -1.26
CA VAL A 54 -12.61 -2.30 0.08
C VAL A 54 -13.81 -3.24 0.08
N LYS A 55 -14.89 -2.82 -0.57
CA LYS A 55 -16.10 -3.63 -0.67
C LYS A 55 -15.91 -4.85 -1.56
N ASP A 56 -15.41 -4.64 -2.79
CA ASP A 56 -15.28 -5.71 -3.78
C ASP A 56 -14.27 -6.77 -3.36
N LYS A 57 -13.19 -6.37 -2.71
CA LYS A 57 -12.12 -7.27 -2.28
C LYS A 57 -12.25 -7.74 -0.84
N GLU A 58 -13.28 -7.28 -0.14
CA GLU A 58 -13.49 -7.62 1.26
C GLU A 58 -12.25 -7.32 2.10
N VAL A 59 -11.78 -6.09 2.00
CA VAL A 59 -10.58 -5.63 2.73
C VAL A 59 -10.92 -5.43 4.21
N GLU A 60 -10.13 -6.03 5.09
CA GLU A 60 -10.31 -5.88 6.54
C GLU A 60 -9.34 -4.89 7.18
N LYS A 61 -8.25 -4.57 6.50
CA LYS A 61 -7.20 -3.72 7.04
C LYS A 61 -6.43 -3.04 5.91
N ILE A 62 -5.98 -1.83 6.16
CA ILE A 62 -5.15 -1.08 5.22
C ILE A 62 -3.77 -0.87 5.84
N VAL A 63 -2.70 -1.12 5.08
CA VAL A 63 -1.35 -0.72 5.45
C VAL A 63 -0.92 0.40 4.53
N LEU A 64 -0.43 1.47 5.11
CA LEU A 64 -0.04 2.68 4.39
C LEU A 64 1.46 2.90 4.54
N GLY A 65 2.18 2.92 3.42
CA GLY A 65 3.61 3.14 3.45
C GLY A 65 3.96 4.51 4.01
N TYR A 66 4.90 4.52 4.96
CA TYR A 66 5.33 5.76 5.62
C TYR A 66 6.82 5.96 5.39
N PRO A 67 7.19 6.94 4.55
CA PRO A 67 8.60 7.20 4.27
C PRO A 67 9.26 7.95 5.43
N ILE A 68 10.25 7.32 6.04
CA ILE A 68 11.05 7.93 7.10
C ILE A 68 12.46 8.10 6.55
N SER A 69 13.07 9.27 6.78
CA SER A 69 14.44 9.49 6.34
C SER A 69 15.41 8.59 7.12
N MET A 70 16.62 8.39 6.59
CA MET A 70 17.64 7.58 7.25
C MET A 70 18.00 8.10 8.63
N SER A 71 17.81 9.40 8.87
CA SER A 71 18.06 10.01 10.17
C SER A 71 16.87 9.89 11.14
N GLY A 72 15.76 9.29 10.68
CA GLY A 72 14.57 9.17 11.50
C GLY A 72 13.68 10.40 11.51
N LYS A 73 14.05 11.44 10.77
CA LYS A 73 13.26 12.67 10.74
C LYS A 73 12.03 12.51 9.84
N ILE A 74 10.93 13.19 10.23
CA ILE A 74 9.73 13.25 9.43
C ILE A 74 9.98 14.16 8.22
N THR A 75 9.75 13.63 7.03
CA THR A 75 9.92 14.39 5.79
C THR A 75 8.62 15.09 5.41
N LYS A 76 8.69 15.98 4.41
CA LYS A 76 7.49 16.65 3.88
C LYS A 76 6.48 15.62 3.37
N ILE A 77 6.94 14.63 2.61
CA ILE A 77 6.06 13.58 2.11
C ILE A 77 5.50 12.75 3.27
N GLY A 78 6.27 12.55 4.33
CA GLY A 78 5.80 11.86 5.52
C GLY A 78 4.63 12.58 6.17
N LEU A 79 4.67 13.91 6.22
CA LEU A 79 3.55 14.70 6.74
C LEU A 79 2.31 14.55 5.86
N GLU A 80 2.49 14.53 4.56
CA GLU A 80 1.38 14.33 3.61
C GLU A 80 0.75 12.96 3.79
N VAL A 81 1.56 11.93 4.05
CA VAL A 81 1.06 10.57 4.32
C VAL A 81 0.24 10.55 5.61
N LEU A 82 0.68 11.25 6.65
CA LEU A 82 -0.07 11.32 7.91
C LEU A 82 -1.41 12.02 7.73
N GLU A 83 -1.46 13.06 6.92
CA GLU A 83 -2.72 13.73 6.58
C GLU A 83 -3.64 12.80 5.79
N PHE A 84 -3.08 12.06 4.84
CA PHE A 84 -3.83 11.09 4.07
C PHE A 84 -4.39 9.97 4.96
N LYS A 85 -3.61 9.54 5.94
CA LYS A 85 -4.07 8.55 6.93
C LYS A 85 -5.31 9.05 7.67
N LYS A 86 -5.28 10.30 8.15
CA LYS A 86 -6.43 10.90 8.82
C LYS A 86 -7.66 10.94 7.90
N PHE A 87 -7.45 11.31 6.64
CA PHE A 87 -8.51 11.37 5.66
C PHE A 87 -9.14 10.00 5.44
N LEU A 88 -8.31 8.96 5.34
CA LEU A 88 -8.81 7.58 5.21
C LEU A 88 -9.59 7.15 6.45
N GLU A 89 -9.08 7.46 7.63
CA GLU A 89 -9.74 7.09 8.88
C GLU A 89 -11.10 7.75 9.05
N GLN A 90 -11.25 8.97 8.54
CA GLN A 90 -12.51 9.71 8.59
C GLN A 90 -13.56 9.15 7.62
N ASN A 91 -13.12 8.51 6.55
CA ASN A 91 -13.99 8.07 5.47
C ASN A 91 -14.15 6.55 5.35
N LEU A 92 -13.28 5.79 5.96
CA LEU A 92 -13.31 4.33 5.91
C LEU A 92 -13.34 3.78 7.33
N SER A 93 -14.23 2.81 7.56
CA SER A 93 -14.36 2.17 8.88
C SER A 93 -13.38 1.00 9.01
N LEU A 94 -12.10 1.25 8.73
CA LEU A 94 -11.07 0.23 8.77
C LEU A 94 -9.85 0.71 9.55
N LYS A 95 -9.14 -0.24 10.13
CA LYS A 95 -7.86 0.04 10.78
C LYS A 95 -6.83 0.37 9.70
N ILE A 96 -6.10 1.45 9.89
CA ILE A 96 -5.03 1.88 9.00
C ILE A 96 -3.73 1.86 9.77
N GLU A 97 -2.81 1.01 9.34
CA GLU A 97 -1.51 0.84 9.98
C GLU A 97 -0.43 1.46 9.09
N LEU A 98 0.45 2.24 9.71
CA LEU A 98 1.60 2.77 8.99
C LEU A 98 2.68 1.70 8.91
N LEU A 99 3.28 1.59 7.73
CA LEU A 99 4.36 0.65 7.47
C LEU A 99 5.63 1.41 7.12
N ASP A 100 6.70 1.20 7.90
CA ASP A 100 7.97 1.85 7.66
C ASP A 100 8.61 1.28 6.38
N GLU A 101 8.72 2.13 5.35
CA GLU A 101 9.26 1.74 4.06
C GLU A 101 10.76 1.41 4.09
N ARG A 102 11.47 1.71 5.19
CA ARG A 102 12.88 1.34 5.33
C ARG A 102 13.08 -0.15 5.58
N LEU A 103 12.01 -0.88 5.90
CA LEU A 103 12.08 -2.30 6.26
C LEU A 103 11.97 -3.26 5.06
N THR A 104 12.32 -2.81 3.86
CA THR A 104 12.30 -3.68 2.68
C THR A 104 13.47 -4.67 2.70
N THR A 105 13.20 -5.88 2.21
CA THR A 105 14.22 -6.94 2.15
C THR A 105 15.22 -6.68 1.02
N GLU A 106 16.37 -7.34 1.07
CA GLU A 106 17.37 -7.26 0.01
C GLU A 106 16.81 -7.76 -1.33
N ILE A 107 15.99 -8.81 -1.28
CA ILE A 107 15.35 -9.34 -2.50
C ILE A 107 14.44 -8.29 -3.13
N SER A 108 13.63 -7.62 -2.31
CA SER A 108 12.74 -6.57 -2.78
C SER A 108 13.51 -5.41 -3.40
N LYS A 109 14.61 -5.01 -2.76
CA LYS A 109 15.47 -3.95 -3.28
C LYS A 109 16.05 -4.30 -4.65
N ARG A 110 16.47 -5.54 -4.83
CA ARG A 110 17.01 -6.01 -6.11
C ARG A 110 15.98 -5.98 -7.22
N ILE A 111 14.74 -6.38 -6.90
CA ILE A 111 13.64 -6.36 -7.89
C ILE A 111 13.37 -4.94 -8.36
N VAL A 112 13.28 -4.00 -7.43
CA VAL A 112 13.04 -2.59 -7.75
C VAL A 112 14.18 -2.05 -8.62
N GLU A 113 15.43 -2.37 -8.26
CA GLU A 113 16.61 -1.91 -8.98
C GLU A 113 16.64 -2.43 -10.41
N GLN A 114 16.28 -3.70 -10.62
CA GLN A 114 16.22 -4.28 -11.97
C GLN A 114 15.18 -3.57 -12.84
N VAL A 115 14.02 -3.22 -12.28
CA VAL A 115 12.98 -2.49 -13.01
C VAL A 115 13.45 -1.09 -13.35
N ARG A 116 14.15 -0.42 -12.42
CA ARG A 116 14.66 0.95 -12.64
C ARG A 116 15.72 1.02 -13.73
N ARG A 117 16.45 -0.06 -13.98
CA ARG A 117 17.49 -0.13 -15.01
C ARG A 117 16.92 -0.21 -16.42
N LYS A 118 15.64 -0.51 -16.54
CA LYS A 118 15.01 -0.53 -17.87
C LYS A 118 14.94 0.88 -18.43
N PRO A 119 15.26 1.06 -19.73
CA PRO A 119 15.09 2.38 -20.35
C PRO A 119 13.63 2.81 -20.26
N THR A 120 13.36 3.96 -19.67
CA THR A 120 12.01 4.53 -19.52
C THR A 120 10.98 3.54 -18.95
N PRO A 121 11.16 3.05 -17.70
CA PRO A 121 10.12 2.22 -17.08
C PRO A 121 8.86 3.05 -16.87
N PRO A 122 7.68 2.52 -17.21
CA PRO A 122 6.43 3.24 -16.95
C PRO A 122 6.30 3.54 -15.46
N LYS A 123 5.99 4.79 -15.13
CA LYS A 123 5.87 5.19 -13.73
C LYS A 123 4.78 4.40 -13.00
N ALA A 124 3.66 4.13 -13.70
CA ALA A 124 2.57 3.34 -13.14
C ALA A 124 3.05 1.93 -12.73
N LEU A 125 3.96 1.35 -13.51
CA LEU A 125 4.53 0.04 -13.19
C LEU A 125 5.39 0.11 -11.93
N LEU A 126 6.19 1.17 -11.77
CA LEU A 126 7.03 1.35 -10.58
C LEU A 126 6.17 1.52 -9.32
N ASP A 127 5.11 2.33 -9.42
CA ASP A 127 4.20 2.56 -8.29
C ASP A 127 3.49 1.27 -7.88
N LYS A 128 3.02 0.53 -8.86
CA LYS A 128 2.36 -0.76 -8.64
C LYS A 128 3.32 -1.77 -7.99
N LEU A 129 4.55 -1.84 -8.51
CA LEU A 129 5.56 -2.76 -8.00
C LEU A 129 5.95 -2.41 -6.56
N SER A 130 6.08 -1.12 -6.25
CA SER A 130 6.39 -0.69 -4.89
C SER A 130 5.32 -1.14 -3.89
N ALA A 131 4.05 -1.00 -4.27
CA ALA A 131 2.95 -1.43 -3.41
C ALA A 131 2.94 -2.96 -3.22
N ILE A 132 3.20 -3.73 -4.28
CA ILE A 132 3.27 -5.19 -4.21
C ILE A 132 4.38 -5.63 -3.26
N ILE A 133 5.56 -5.07 -3.42
CA ILE A 133 6.74 -5.43 -2.61
C ILE A 133 6.51 -5.08 -1.15
N MET A 134 6.00 -3.89 -0.89
CA MET A 134 5.69 -3.44 0.46
C MET A 134 4.71 -4.39 1.14
N LEU A 135 3.65 -4.76 0.44
CA LEU A 135 2.64 -5.67 0.99
C LEU A 135 3.23 -7.08 1.19
N GLN A 136 3.99 -7.58 0.22
CA GLN A 136 4.59 -8.91 0.34
C GLN A 136 5.53 -9.00 1.55
N ASP A 137 6.33 -7.99 1.78
CA ASP A 137 7.21 -7.93 2.95
C ASP A 137 6.40 -7.90 4.25
N TYR A 138 5.33 -7.11 4.27
CA TYR A 138 4.43 -7.04 5.43
C TYR A 138 3.80 -8.42 5.73
N LEU A 139 3.27 -9.08 4.70
CA LEU A 139 2.65 -10.40 4.87
C LEU A 139 3.63 -11.43 5.41
N SER A 140 4.88 -11.37 4.97
CA SER A 140 5.93 -12.27 5.46
C SER A 140 6.22 -12.04 6.94
N GLN A 141 6.16 -10.80 7.39
CA GLN A 141 6.42 -10.44 8.78
C GLN A 141 5.31 -10.91 9.72
N ILE A 142 4.05 -10.77 9.32
CA ILE A 142 2.93 -11.14 10.20
C ILE A 142 2.72 -12.64 10.34
N LYS A 143 3.37 -13.44 9.48
CA LYS A 143 3.26 -14.90 9.52
C LYS A 143 4.36 -15.58 10.35
N LYS A 144 5.25 -14.82 10.91
CA LYS A 144 6.30 -15.38 11.78
C LYS A 144 5.76 -15.74 13.15
#